data_767c27ba40d5ca0d0ea461441c88f6f6
#
_entry.id   767c27ba40d5ca0d0ea461441c88f6f6
#
_cell.length_a   1.000
_cell.length_b   1.000
_cell.length_c   1.000
_cell.angle_alpha   90.00
_cell.angle_beta   90.00
_cell.angle_gamma   90.00
#
_symmetry.space_group_name_H-M   'P 1'
#
loop_
_entity.id
_entity.type
_entity.pdbx_description
1 polymer ?
#
loop_
_entity_poly.entity_id
_entity_poly.type
_entity_poly.pdbx_seq_one_letter_code
_entity_poly.pdbx_strand_id
1 'polypeptide(L)'
;VVDHAPEKIIRDMFAMFTDFGSDLDALTAFMTPDYRQLVDGREMTLADFRAHALALREGLSSLEIEILHLVCEADRAATVHLASAIRPCGARSVIRVVAFYQFRDGRLCLVDELTRVQQGHDGDDALKSLQ
;
A
#
# COMPACT_ATOMS: atom_id res chain seq x y z
N VAL A 1 4.50 1.71 -28.28
CA VAL A 1 4.13 2.66 -27.22
C VAL A 1 4.26 1.97 -25.87
N VAL A 2 5.03 2.56 -25.00
CA VAL A 2 5.18 2.06 -23.64
C VAL A 2 4.03 2.62 -22.79
N ASP A 3 3.27 1.73 -22.16
CA ASP A 3 2.21 2.15 -21.28
C ASP A 3 2.76 2.38 -19.86
N HIS A 4 2.80 3.64 -19.43
CA HIS A 4 3.29 4.01 -18.10
C HIS A 4 2.17 4.15 -17.07
N ALA A 5 0.93 3.83 -17.44
CA ALA A 5 -0.21 3.99 -16.53
C ALA A 5 -0.07 3.20 -15.22
N PRO A 6 0.40 1.92 -15.23
CA PRO A 6 0.59 1.19 -13.97
C PRO A 6 1.57 1.88 -13.02
N GLU A 7 2.69 2.39 -13.52
CA GLU A 7 3.65 3.11 -12.67
C GLU A 7 3.01 4.36 -12.06
N LYS A 8 2.34 5.16 -12.89
CA LYS A 8 1.70 6.38 -12.41
C LYS A 8 0.62 6.08 -11.36
N ILE A 9 -0.18 5.06 -11.60
CA ILE A 9 -1.25 4.66 -10.66
C ILE A 9 -0.64 4.27 -9.31
N ILE A 10 0.43 3.47 -9.30
CA ILE A 10 1.09 3.05 -8.07
C ILE A 10 1.63 4.27 -7.32
N ARG A 11 2.33 5.18 -8.02
CA ARG A 11 2.91 6.36 -7.37
C ARG A 11 1.83 7.30 -6.83
N ASP A 12 0.79 7.54 -7.60
CA ASP A 12 -0.32 8.40 -7.18
C ASP A 12 -1.09 7.78 -6.01
N MET A 13 -1.31 6.46 -6.05
CA MET A 13 -1.99 5.74 -4.97
C MET A 13 -1.18 5.80 -3.68
N PHE A 14 0.13 5.57 -3.75
CA PHE A 14 0.99 5.69 -2.56
C PHE A 14 1.02 7.11 -2.01
N ALA A 15 1.05 8.12 -2.87
CA ALA A 15 1.02 9.51 -2.44
C ALA A 15 -0.28 9.82 -1.68
N MET A 16 -1.40 9.33 -2.17
CA MET A 16 -2.69 9.53 -1.53
C MET A 16 -2.85 8.69 -0.26
N PHE A 17 -2.34 7.46 -0.28
CA PHE A 17 -2.38 6.57 0.88
C PHE A 17 -1.63 7.17 2.07
N THR A 18 -0.51 7.83 1.82
CA THR A 18 0.32 8.46 2.87
C THR A 18 -0.12 9.88 3.21
N ASP A 19 -1.01 10.47 2.44
CA ASP A 19 -1.60 11.78 2.74
C ASP A 19 -2.84 11.58 3.62
N PHE A 20 -2.66 11.72 4.92
CA PHE A 20 -3.72 11.47 5.91
C PHE A 20 -4.85 12.49 5.85
N GLY A 21 -4.66 13.61 5.15
CA GLY A 21 -5.73 14.58 4.89
C GLY A 21 -6.52 14.30 3.63
N SER A 22 -6.14 13.29 2.83
CA SER A 22 -6.85 13.00 1.59
C SER A 22 -8.16 12.25 1.86
N ASP A 23 -9.07 12.29 0.86
CA ASP A 23 -10.35 11.60 0.93
C ASP A 23 -10.15 10.10 0.69
N LEU A 24 -10.67 9.27 1.59
CA LEU A 24 -10.59 7.81 1.45
C LEU A 24 -11.33 7.31 0.22
N ASP A 25 -12.42 7.96 -0.18
CA ASP A 25 -13.13 7.58 -1.40
C ASP A 25 -12.28 7.85 -2.65
N ALA A 26 -11.48 8.91 -2.64
CA ALA A 26 -10.53 9.19 -3.71
C ALA A 26 -9.42 8.14 -3.74
N LEU A 27 -8.97 7.68 -2.57
CA LEU A 27 -7.97 6.60 -2.49
C LEU A 27 -8.51 5.29 -3.08
N THR A 28 -9.71 4.87 -2.66
CA THR A 28 -10.29 3.62 -3.14
C THR A 28 -10.73 3.67 -4.60
N ALA A 29 -10.84 4.87 -5.18
CA ALA A 29 -11.13 5.02 -6.60
C ALA A 29 -10.01 4.51 -7.52
N PHE A 30 -8.78 4.32 -7.00
CA PHE A 30 -7.70 3.67 -7.74
C PHE A 30 -7.93 2.17 -7.92
N MET A 31 -8.85 1.58 -7.16
CA MET A 31 -9.09 0.14 -7.13
C MET A 31 -10.41 -0.21 -7.80
N THR A 32 -10.49 -1.45 -8.32
CA THR A 32 -11.75 -2.00 -8.81
C THR A 32 -12.68 -2.36 -7.64
N PRO A 33 -14.01 -2.42 -7.89
CA PRO A 33 -14.93 -2.83 -6.80
C PRO A 33 -14.66 -4.21 -6.23
N ASP A 34 -14.10 -5.12 -7.04
CA ASP A 34 -13.75 -6.48 -6.63
C ASP A 34 -12.28 -6.62 -6.23
N TYR A 35 -11.64 -5.52 -5.87
CA TYR A 35 -10.24 -5.48 -5.46
C TYR A 35 -9.94 -6.51 -4.38
N ARG A 36 -8.80 -7.18 -4.54
CA ARG A 36 -8.27 -8.12 -3.55
C ARG A 36 -6.84 -7.75 -3.21
N GLN A 37 -6.54 -7.83 -1.92
CA GLN A 37 -5.18 -7.65 -1.44
C GLN A 37 -4.80 -8.86 -0.60
N LEU A 38 -3.68 -9.48 -0.94
CA LEU A 38 -3.11 -10.56 -0.16
C LEU A 38 -1.88 -10.02 0.57
N VAL A 39 -1.88 -10.13 1.89
CA VAL A 39 -0.77 -9.67 2.72
C VAL A 39 -0.27 -10.87 3.54
N ASP A 40 0.89 -11.39 3.17
CA ASP A 40 1.46 -12.57 3.81
C ASP A 40 0.45 -13.73 3.82
N GLY A 41 -0.30 -13.89 2.72
CA GLY A 41 -1.29 -14.95 2.54
C GLY A 41 -2.68 -14.62 3.08
N ARG A 42 -2.88 -13.48 3.75
CA ARG A 42 -4.17 -13.09 4.29
C ARG A 42 -4.91 -12.18 3.31
N GLU A 43 -6.16 -12.51 3.00
CA GLU A 43 -6.95 -11.80 2.01
C GLU A 43 -7.73 -10.63 2.63
N MET A 44 -7.72 -9.50 1.93
CA MET A 44 -8.49 -8.30 2.25
C MET A 44 -9.31 -7.89 1.04
N THR A 45 -10.57 -7.49 1.28
CA THR A 45 -11.44 -6.89 0.27
C THR A 45 -11.17 -5.38 0.17
N LEU A 46 -11.83 -4.71 -0.79
CA LEU A 46 -11.75 -3.24 -0.86
C LEU A 46 -12.25 -2.58 0.42
N ALA A 47 -13.35 -3.09 0.99
CA ALA A 47 -13.89 -2.56 2.25
C ALA A 47 -12.89 -2.74 3.39
N ASP A 48 -12.22 -3.89 3.46
CA ASP A 48 -11.19 -4.16 4.47
C ASP A 48 -10.00 -3.20 4.30
N PHE A 49 -9.57 -2.96 3.06
CA PHE A 49 -8.49 -2.03 2.76
C PHE A 49 -8.84 -0.61 3.21
N ARG A 50 -10.06 -0.16 2.91
CA ARG A 50 -10.52 1.17 3.30
C ARG A 50 -10.56 1.32 4.83
N ALA A 51 -11.09 0.33 5.53
CA ALA A 51 -11.15 0.33 6.99
C ALA A 51 -9.74 0.36 7.59
N HIS A 52 -8.81 -0.39 6.99
CA HIS A 52 -7.43 -0.44 7.44
C HIS A 52 -6.72 0.91 7.23
N ALA A 53 -6.93 1.54 6.08
CA ALA A 53 -6.38 2.87 5.79
C ALA A 53 -6.87 3.90 6.81
N LEU A 54 -8.16 3.86 7.15
CA LEU A 54 -8.72 4.74 8.16
C LEU A 54 -8.08 4.51 9.53
N ALA A 55 -7.94 3.24 9.93
CA ALA A 55 -7.33 2.88 11.22
C ALA A 55 -5.87 3.37 11.31
N LEU A 56 -5.12 3.29 10.22
CA LEU A 56 -3.75 3.79 10.19
C LEU A 56 -3.71 5.32 10.37
N ARG A 57 -4.61 6.04 9.71
CA ARG A 57 -4.70 7.50 9.83
C ARG A 57 -5.05 7.94 11.25
N GLU A 58 -5.86 7.16 11.94
CA GLU A 58 -6.23 7.45 13.33
C GLU A 58 -5.13 7.08 14.32
N GLY A 59 -4.35 6.02 14.03
CA GLY A 59 -3.36 5.49 14.97
C GLY A 59 -1.93 5.97 14.77
N LEU A 60 -1.59 6.53 13.60
CA LEU A 60 -0.23 6.97 13.28
C LEU A 60 -0.16 8.48 13.15
N SER A 61 1.00 9.06 13.48
CA SER A 61 1.27 10.47 13.21
C SER A 61 1.60 10.69 11.74
N SER A 62 2.34 9.76 11.13
CA SER A 62 2.68 9.84 9.71
C SER A 62 3.04 8.47 9.15
N LEU A 63 2.99 8.39 7.84
CA LEU A 63 3.38 7.21 7.07
C LEU A 63 4.09 7.69 5.82
N GLU A 64 5.24 7.09 5.51
CA GLU A 64 6.00 7.40 4.30
C GLU A 64 6.29 6.11 3.55
N ILE A 65 6.28 6.17 2.22
CA ILE A 65 6.64 5.03 1.37
C ILE A 65 7.78 5.46 0.46
N GLU A 66 8.86 4.69 0.49
CA GLU A 66 10.00 4.87 -0.39
C GLU A 66 10.07 3.68 -1.34
N ILE A 67 9.92 3.91 -2.64
CA ILE A 67 10.03 2.86 -3.65
C ILE A 67 11.51 2.66 -3.98
N LEU A 68 12.02 1.46 -3.70
CA LEU A 68 13.40 1.10 -4.01
C LEU A 68 13.52 0.58 -5.43
N HIS A 69 12.56 -0.24 -5.87
CA HIS A 69 12.51 -0.80 -7.22
C HIS A 69 11.07 -0.82 -7.69
N LEU A 70 10.85 -0.49 -8.96
CA LEU A 70 9.55 -0.59 -9.59
C LEU A 70 9.74 -1.05 -11.02
N VAL A 71 9.05 -2.10 -11.41
CA VAL A 71 9.01 -2.60 -12.78
C VAL A 71 7.58 -2.77 -13.22
N CYS A 72 7.31 -2.49 -14.49
CA CYS A 72 5.99 -2.64 -15.08
C CYS A 72 6.10 -3.39 -16.40
N GLU A 73 5.13 -4.25 -16.68
CA GLU A 73 4.97 -4.93 -17.95
C GLU A 73 3.49 -5.12 -18.22
N ALA A 74 2.99 -4.48 -19.29
CA ALA A 74 1.57 -4.51 -19.66
C ALA A 74 0.68 -4.05 -18.49
N ASP A 75 -0.21 -4.93 -18.02
CA ASP A 75 -1.15 -4.65 -16.94
C ASP A 75 -0.66 -5.15 -15.58
N ARG A 76 0.66 -5.37 -15.44
CA ARG A 76 1.26 -5.90 -14.22
C ARG A 76 2.44 -5.05 -13.78
N ALA A 77 2.68 -5.06 -12.49
CA ALA A 77 3.82 -4.36 -11.91
C ALA A 77 4.34 -5.08 -10.68
N ALA A 78 5.55 -4.73 -10.28
CA ALA A 78 6.10 -5.21 -9.02
C ALA A 78 6.92 -4.07 -8.39
N THR A 79 6.88 -4.00 -7.07
CA THR A 79 7.71 -3.07 -6.32
C THR A 79 8.47 -3.77 -5.23
N VAL A 80 9.61 -3.17 -4.87
CA VAL A 80 10.22 -3.34 -3.57
C VAL A 80 10.21 -1.97 -2.93
N HIS A 81 9.55 -1.83 -1.80
CA HIS A 81 9.43 -0.53 -1.15
C HIS A 81 9.52 -0.64 0.38
N LEU A 82 9.80 0.48 1.01
CA LEU A 82 9.84 0.60 2.48
C LEU A 82 8.67 1.47 2.91
N ALA A 83 7.93 0.99 3.91
CA ALA A 83 6.91 1.76 4.60
C ALA A 83 7.43 2.14 5.97
N SER A 84 7.49 3.44 6.25
CA SER A 84 7.97 3.97 7.53
C SER A 84 6.79 4.61 8.25
N ALA A 85 6.47 4.09 9.43
CA ALA A 85 5.36 4.54 10.25
C ALA A 85 5.88 5.22 11.52
N ILE A 86 5.32 6.39 11.84
CA ILE A 86 5.64 7.12 13.07
C ILE A 86 4.38 7.12 13.94
N ARG A 87 4.51 6.63 15.17
CA ARG A 87 3.44 6.66 16.16
C ARG A 87 3.40 8.00 16.89
N PRO A 88 2.27 8.36 17.53
CA PRO A 88 2.18 9.62 18.29
C PRO A 88 3.26 9.79 19.36
N CYS A 89 3.76 8.68 19.92
CA CYS A 89 4.86 8.71 20.89
C CYS A 89 6.23 8.96 20.26
N GLY A 90 6.32 9.03 18.91
CA GLY A 90 7.56 9.21 18.19
C GLY A 90 8.26 7.91 17.78
N ALA A 91 7.77 6.76 18.23
CA ALA A 91 8.35 5.48 17.86
C ALA A 91 8.20 5.23 16.35
N ARG A 92 9.27 4.75 15.71
CA ARG A 92 9.31 4.50 14.28
C ARG A 92 9.39 3.01 13.99
N SER A 93 8.63 2.58 13.00
CA SER A 93 8.70 1.23 12.46
C SER A 93 8.94 1.29 10.96
N VAL A 94 9.79 0.40 10.45
CA VAL A 94 10.09 0.31 9.02
C VAL A 94 9.79 -1.11 8.57
N ILE A 95 8.96 -1.22 7.53
CA ILE A 95 8.54 -2.49 6.96
C ILE A 95 9.00 -2.53 5.50
N ARG A 96 9.72 -3.60 5.13
CA ARG A 96 10.09 -3.87 3.75
C ARG A 96 8.97 -4.69 3.11
N VAL A 97 8.52 -4.26 1.93
CA VAL A 97 7.44 -4.88 1.21
C VAL A 97 7.91 -5.26 -0.18
N VAL A 98 7.60 -6.50 -0.59
CA VAL A 98 7.75 -6.96 -1.97
C VAL A 98 6.33 -7.24 -2.46
N ALA A 99 5.89 -6.53 -3.50
CA ALA A 99 4.50 -6.57 -3.92
C ALA A 99 4.38 -6.79 -5.42
N PHE A 100 3.39 -7.61 -5.80
CA PHE A 100 2.94 -7.81 -7.16
C PHE A 100 1.59 -7.11 -7.33
N TYR A 101 1.41 -6.41 -8.45
CA TYR A 101 0.21 -5.65 -8.75
C TYR A 101 -0.37 -6.10 -10.08
N GLN A 102 -1.70 -6.20 -10.13
CA GLN A 102 -2.42 -6.44 -11.38
C GLN A 102 -3.47 -5.36 -11.57
N PHE A 103 -3.59 -4.90 -12.82
CA PHE A 103 -4.50 -3.83 -13.20
C PHE A 103 -5.55 -4.34 -14.17
N ARG A 104 -6.73 -3.74 -14.14
CA ARG A 104 -7.82 -4.01 -15.07
C ARG A 104 -8.55 -2.70 -15.34
N ASP A 105 -8.65 -2.34 -16.62
CA ASP A 105 -9.35 -1.11 -17.05
C ASP A 105 -8.82 0.15 -16.35
N GLY A 106 -7.50 0.24 -16.20
CA GLY A 106 -6.87 1.41 -15.59
C GLY A 106 -6.97 1.49 -14.08
N ARG A 107 -7.41 0.41 -13.41
CA ARG A 107 -7.52 0.35 -11.96
C ARG A 107 -6.80 -0.86 -11.39
N LEU A 108 -6.39 -0.73 -10.16
CA LEU A 108 -5.73 -1.81 -9.43
C LEU A 108 -6.77 -2.84 -9.00
N CYS A 109 -6.63 -4.10 -9.42
CA CYS A 109 -7.58 -5.15 -9.07
C CYS A 109 -7.00 -6.20 -8.11
N LEU A 110 -5.67 -6.32 -8.04
CA LEU A 110 -5.01 -7.29 -7.16
C LEU A 110 -3.68 -6.74 -6.70
N VAL A 111 -3.41 -6.89 -5.41
CA VAL A 111 -2.08 -6.74 -4.83
C VAL A 111 -1.78 -8.00 -4.03
N ASP A 112 -0.61 -8.58 -4.27
CA ASP A 112 -0.13 -9.75 -3.52
C ASP A 112 1.24 -9.39 -2.98
N GLU A 113 1.39 -9.37 -1.65
CA GLU A 113 2.59 -8.83 -1.04
C GLU A 113 3.11 -9.67 0.11
N LEU A 114 4.44 -9.65 0.25
CA LEU A 114 5.17 -10.19 1.39
C LEU A 114 5.82 -9.03 2.14
N THR A 115 5.76 -9.09 3.45
CA THR A 115 6.26 -8.03 4.31
C THR A 115 7.27 -8.57 5.33
N ARG A 116 8.18 -7.67 5.73
CA ARG A 116 9.16 -7.98 6.78
C ARG A 116 9.43 -6.71 7.59
N VAL A 117 9.27 -6.82 8.90
CA VAL A 117 9.64 -5.73 9.81
C VAL A 117 11.17 -5.63 9.85
N GLN A 118 11.72 -4.49 9.47
CA GLN A 118 13.15 -4.20 9.51
C GLN A 118 13.56 -3.46 10.76
N GLN A 119 12.67 -2.59 11.26
CA GLN A 119 12.88 -1.82 12.47
C GLN A 119 11.53 -1.68 13.16
N GLY A 120 11.48 -2.01 14.46
CA GLY A 120 10.24 -1.96 15.22
C GLY A 120 10.29 -2.88 16.41
N HIS A 121 9.12 -3.23 16.94
CA HIS A 121 9.00 -4.09 18.13
C HIS A 121 7.75 -4.98 17.98
N ASP A 122 7.53 -5.85 18.99
CA ASP A 122 6.35 -6.70 19.06
C ASP A 122 5.09 -5.84 18.97
N GLY A 123 4.10 -6.29 18.23
CA GLY A 123 2.90 -5.51 17.96
C GLY A 123 2.91 -4.79 16.61
N ASP A 124 4.07 -4.71 15.94
CA ASP A 124 4.16 -4.09 14.61
C ASP A 124 3.56 -4.98 13.52
N ASP A 125 3.15 -6.20 13.85
CA ASP A 125 2.47 -7.09 12.90
C ASP A 125 1.20 -6.44 12.32
N ALA A 126 0.51 -5.60 13.09
CA ALA A 126 -0.64 -4.86 12.60
C ALA A 126 -0.27 -3.89 11.46
N LEU A 127 0.99 -3.44 11.38
CA LEU A 127 1.48 -2.55 10.34
C LEU A 127 1.83 -3.30 9.06
N LYS A 128 1.98 -4.62 9.09
CA LYS A 128 2.30 -5.42 7.91
C LYS A 128 1.22 -5.39 6.85
N SER A 129 0.00 -4.99 7.22
CA SER A 129 -1.08 -4.79 6.26
C SER A 129 -0.95 -3.48 5.47
N LEU A 130 0.11 -2.70 5.68
CA LEU A 130 0.42 -1.52 4.89
C LEU A 130 0.85 -1.92 3.48
N GLN A 131 0.54 -1.10 2.52
CA GLN A 131 0.93 -1.31 1.13
C GLN A 131 2.47 -1.46 0.93
#